data_41690d1ea2cacfcd370338099744120d
#
_entry.id   41690d1ea2cacfcd370338099744120d
#
_cell.length_a   1.000
_cell.length_b   1.000
_cell.length_c   1.000
_cell.angle_alpha   90.00
_cell.angle_beta   90.00
_cell.angle_gamma   90.00
#
_symmetry.space_group_name_H-M   'P 1'
#
loop_
_entity.id
_entity.type
_entity.pdbx_description
1 polymer ?
#
loop_
_entity_poly.entity_id
_entity_poly.type
_entity_poly.pdbx_seq_one_letter_code
_entity_poly.pdbx_strand_id
1 'polypeptide(L)'
;MRKTTTLALIAGALVALGCGAGTTDDTTGSKAEAGTEAAAGDTDGGKADTGKSDDKPKTAKIGQPARDGKFEFTVKSAKCGVSKVGSSAFGAKAQGQFCLVTLNVKNIGKESQMFDGSSQKAYAANGTEYSADGSAAIYANKNAETFLNDINPGNQVTGVVVFDIPKNVKLARLELHDSPFSGGVTVSLS
;
A
#
# COMPACT_ATOMS: atom_id res chain seq x y z
N MET A 1 13.06 31.34 -41.94
CA MET A 1 11.78 30.91 -42.58
C MET A 1 10.81 30.57 -41.47
N ARG A 2 9.85 31.46 -41.26
CA ARG A 2 8.77 31.30 -40.27
C ARG A 2 7.71 30.39 -40.86
N LYS A 3 7.29 29.36 -40.14
CA LYS A 3 6.04 28.65 -40.46
C LYS A 3 5.15 28.69 -39.24
N THR A 4 4.18 29.55 -39.33
CA THR A 4 2.96 29.61 -38.52
C THR A 4 2.06 28.44 -38.88
N THR A 5 1.52 27.71 -37.94
CA THR A 5 0.42 26.80 -38.17
C THR A 5 -0.63 26.91 -37.07
N THR A 6 -1.72 27.27 -37.47
CA THR A 6 -3.07 27.61 -37.10
C THR A 6 -3.69 26.76 -35.99
N LEU A 7 -4.31 27.48 -35.06
CA LEU A 7 -5.23 27.04 -34.02
C LEU A 7 -6.57 26.57 -34.63
N ALA A 8 -7.06 25.41 -34.26
CA ALA A 8 -8.45 25.01 -34.54
C ALA A 8 -9.17 24.77 -33.19
N LEU A 9 -10.08 25.73 -32.91
CA LEU A 9 -11.12 25.63 -31.87
C LEU A 9 -12.25 24.77 -32.42
N ILE A 10 -12.65 23.75 -31.63
CA ILE A 10 -13.95 23.07 -31.84
C ILE A 10 -14.73 23.23 -30.52
N ALA A 11 -15.76 24.05 -30.63
CA ALA A 11 -16.85 24.19 -29.69
C ALA A 11 -18.00 23.26 -30.07
N GLY A 12 -18.70 22.71 -29.10
CA GLY A 12 -19.96 22.00 -29.29
C GLY A 12 -20.19 20.98 -28.20
N ALA A 13 -21.19 20.93 -27.49
CA ALA A 13 -22.53 21.40 -27.30
C ALA A 13 -23.08 20.68 -26.05
N LEU A 14 -23.72 21.42 -25.17
CA LEU A 14 -24.57 20.95 -24.07
C LEU A 14 -25.80 20.23 -24.65
N VAL A 15 -26.17 19.11 -24.04
CA VAL A 15 -27.55 18.61 -24.04
C VAL A 15 -27.94 18.31 -22.59
N ALA A 16 -28.85 19.13 -22.07
CA ALA A 16 -29.65 18.90 -20.90
C ALA A 16 -31.01 18.31 -21.34
N LEU A 17 -31.66 17.62 -20.45
CA LEU A 17 -33.05 17.16 -20.24
C LEU A 17 -33.06 15.66 -19.98
N GLY A 18 -33.74 15.11 -18.92
CA GLY A 18 -35.02 15.50 -18.43
C GLY A 18 -35.33 14.82 -17.08
N CYS A 19 -36.13 15.54 -16.33
CA CYS A 19 -36.85 15.11 -15.14
C CYS A 19 -37.86 13.98 -15.45
N GLY A 20 -37.97 13.03 -14.54
CA GLY A 20 -39.08 12.10 -14.48
C GLY A 20 -39.45 11.85 -13.03
N ALA A 21 -40.43 12.62 -12.55
CA ALA A 21 -41.15 12.37 -11.30
C ALA A 21 -42.21 11.30 -11.53
N GLY A 22 -42.36 10.37 -10.61
CA GLY A 22 -43.44 9.39 -10.57
C GLY A 22 -43.71 9.01 -9.12
N THR A 23 -44.66 9.72 -8.53
CA THR A 23 -45.39 9.40 -7.31
C THR A 23 -46.44 8.34 -7.55
N THR A 24 -46.73 7.53 -6.54
CA THR A 24 -47.98 7.08 -5.94
C THR A 24 -47.74 5.89 -5.07
N ASP A 25 -47.95 5.99 -3.72
CA ASP A 25 -49.15 5.62 -2.98
C ASP A 25 -49.56 4.15 -3.21
N ASP A 26 -49.71 3.35 -2.21
CA ASP A 26 -50.70 3.32 -1.12
C ASP A 26 -50.49 2.10 -0.20
N THR A 27 -50.50 2.37 1.10
CA THR A 27 -51.41 1.91 2.14
C THR A 27 -51.50 0.39 2.52
N THR A 28 -51.46 0.27 3.82
CA THR A 28 -52.16 -0.68 4.73
C THR A 28 -51.55 -2.09 4.84
N GLY A 29 -51.29 -2.61 5.98
CA GLY A 29 -51.71 -2.39 7.35
C GLY A 29 -51.53 -3.66 8.17
N SER A 30 -51.37 -3.47 9.48
CA SER A 30 -51.78 -4.34 10.58
C SER A 30 -51.05 -5.69 10.76
N LYS A 31 -50.58 -5.99 11.87
CA LYS A 31 -50.97 -6.08 13.24
C LYS A 31 -50.13 -7.14 13.94
N ALA A 32 -49.75 -6.84 15.12
CA ALA A 32 -49.09 -7.61 16.13
C ALA A 32 -49.71 -8.95 16.40
N GLU A 33 -48.91 -9.90 16.84
CA GLU A 33 -49.20 -10.60 18.10
C GLU A 33 -47.92 -11.17 18.73
N ALA A 34 -47.91 -11.04 20.04
CA ALA A 34 -46.92 -11.49 20.98
C ALA A 34 -47.03 -13.02 21.20
N GLY A 35 -45.92 -13.63 21.48
CA GLY A 35 -45.82 -14.98 21.98
C GLY A 35 -44.55 -15.15 22.79
N THR A 36 -44.72 -14.95 24.08
CA THR A 36 -43.80 -15.30 25.16
C THR A 36 -43.72 -16.82 25.25
N GLU A 37 -42.51 -17.40 25.38
CA GLU A 37 -42.21 -18.33 26.48
C GLU A 37 -40.77 -18.79 26.49
N ALA A 38 -40.27 -18.87 27.69
CA ALA A 38 -38.92 -19.22 28.11
C ALA A 38 -38.74 -20.75 28.23
N ALA A 39 -37.46 -21.20 28.07
CA ALA A 39 -36.85 -22.27 28.87
C ALA A 39 -35.37 -22.37 28.53
N ALA A 40 -34.56 -22.01 29.36
CA ALA A 40 -33.55 -22.58 30.23
C ALA A 40 -32.75 -23.81 29.72
N GLY A 41 -31.40 -23.66 29.81
CA GLY A 41 -30.45 -24.74 29.96
C GLY A 41 -29.50 -24.88 28.74
N ASP A 42 -28.25 -24.68 28.78
CA ASP A 42 -27.28 -25.32 29.63
C ASP A 42 -25.93 -24.62 29.43
N THR A 43 -25.17 -24.50 30.48
CA THR A 43 -23.82 -24.01 30.58
C THR A 43 -22.86 -25.01 29.96
N ASP A 44 -22.08 -24.59 28.96
CA ASP A 44 -20.75 -25.17 28.76
C ASP A 44 -19.72 -24.05 28.61
N GLY A 45 -18.82 -24.05 29.58
CA GLY A 45 -17.75 -23.08 29.75
C GLY A 45 -16.66 -23.25 28.71
N GLY A 46 -16.84 -22.61 27.57
CA GLY A 46 -15.76 -22.37 26.61
C GLY A 46 -14.80 -21.32 27.17
N LYS A 47 -13.73 -21.77 27.79
CA LYS A 47 -12.57 -21.00 28.22
C LYS A 47 -12.07 -20.15 27.07
N ALA A 48 -12.44 -18.87 27.08
CA ALA A 48 -11.78 -17.88 26.24
C ALA A 48 -10.32 -17.83 26.67
N ASP A 49 -9.47 -18.43 25.88
CA ASP A 49 -8.02 -18.21 25.93
C ASP A 49 -7.79 -16.77 25.49
N THR A 50 -7.82 -15.86 26.47
CA THR A 50 -7.28 -14.52 26.32
C THR A 50 -5.77 -14.63 26.27
N GLY A 51 -5.27 -15.10 25.13
CA GLY A 51 -3.88 -14.94 24.74
C GLY A 51 -3.58 -13.45 24.70
N LYS A 52 -3.09 -12.93 25.84
CA LYS A 52 -2.49 -11.62 25.96
C LYS A 52 -1.30 -11.60 25.00
N SER A 53 -1.52 -11.15 23.79
CA SER A 53 -0.43 -10.80 22.88
C SER A 53 0.27 -9.61 23.51
N ASP A 54 1.48 -9.84 24.01
CA ASP A 54 2.44 -8.79 24.32
C ASP A 54 2.80 -8.09 22.99
N ASP A 55 1.93 -7.21 22.54
CA ASP A 55 2.11 -6.35 21.37
C ASP A 55 3.04 -5.18 21.69
N LYS A 56 4.26 -5.52 22.04
CA LYS A 56 5.37 -4.64 21.79
C LYS A 56 5.69 -4.78 20.30
N PRO A 57 5.66 -3.71 19.47
CA PRO A 57 5.94 -3.81 18.07
C PRO A 57 7.32 -4.43 17.89
N LYS A 58 7.35 -5.69 17.49
CA LYS A 58 8.61 -6.42 17.25
C LYS A 58 9.23 -5.78 16.01
N THR A 59 10.22 -4.92 16.22
CA THR A 59 11.05 -4.41 15.13
C THR A 59 11.78 -5.60 14.50
N ALA A 60 11.43 -5.92 13.27
CA ALA A 60 12.14 -6.93 12.49
C ALA A 60 13.50 -6.38 12.02
N LYS A 61 14.39 -7.27 11.59
CA LYS A 61 15.69 -6.94 10.98
C LYS A 61 15.72 -7.36 9.51
N ILE A 62 16.73 -6.91 8.78
CA ILE A 62 16.99 -7.38 7.42
C ILE A 62 17.05 -8.93 7.43
N GLY A 63 16.36 -9.55 6.48
CA GLY A 63 16.22 -11.00 6.36
C GLY A 63 15.11 -11.61 7.20
N GLN A 64 14.51 -10.88 8.13
CA GLN A 64 13.41 -11.37 8.96
C GLN A 64 12.06 -10.99 8.36
N PRO A 65 11.05 -11.88 8.44
CA PRO A 65 9.69 -11.56 8.03
C PRO A 65 9.05 -10.59 9.02
N ALA A 66 8.30 -9.63 8.48
CA ALA A 66 7.50 -8.65 9.21
C ALA A 66 6.12 -8.58 8.56
N ARG A 67 5.06 -8.40 9.33
CA ARG A 67 3.68 -8.45 8.82
C ARG A 67 2.93 -7.18 9.13
N ASP A 68 2.24 -6.69 8.12
CA ASP A 68 1.24 -5.65 8.25
C ASP A 68 0.05 -6.01 7.36
N GLY A 69 -1.14 -6.05 7.93
CA GLY A 69 -2.37 -6.40 7.24
C GLY A 69 -2.29 -7.72 6.46
N LYS A 70 -2.41 -7.64 5.15
CA LYS A 70 -2.46 -8.79 4.23
C LYS A 70 -1.10 -9.18 3.67
N PHE A 71 -0.03 -8.45 4.03
CA PHE A 71 1.30 -8.72 3.53
C PHE A 71 2.30 -9.16 4.59
N GLU A 72 3.17 -10.07 4.18
CA GLU A 72 4.40 -10.40 4.87
C GLU A 72 5.57 -9.86 4.05
N PHE A 73 6.35 -9.01 4.68
CA PHE A 73 7.50 -8.35 4.09
C PHE A 73 8.80 -9.00 4.55
N THR A 74 9.76 -9.12 3.64
CA THR A 74 11.13 -9.47 4.00
C THR A 74 12.08 -8.52 3.27
N VAL A 75 12.72 -7.62 4.00
CA VAL A 75 13.79 -6.78 3.45
C VAL A 75 15.00 -7.66 3.20
N LYS A 76 15.42 -7.80 1.95
CA LYS A 76 16.58 -8.60 1.57
C LYS A 76 17.89 -7.81 1.69
N SER A 77 17.84 -6.53 1.32
CA SER A 77 19.00 -5.63 1.38
C SER A 77 18.57 -4.17 1.28
N ALA A 78 19.42 -3.26 1.77
CA ALA A 78 19.32 -1.83 1.54
C ALA A 78 20.67 -1.31 1.05
N LYS A 79 20.72 -0.70 -0.14
CA LYS A 79 21.92 -0.16 -0.77
C LYS A 79 21.73 1.32 -1.05
N CYS A 80 22.42 2.17 -0.30
CA CYS A 80 22.46 3.63 -0.52
C CYS A 80 23.70 4.06 -1.30
N GLY A 81 23.76 5.33 -1.69
CA GLY A 81 24.88 5.90 -2.45
C GLY A 81 24.76 5.75 -3.97
N VAL A 82 23.58 5.37 -4.46
CA VAL A 82 23.34 5.21 -5.90
C VAL A 82 22.89 6.56 -6.48
N SER A 83 23.59 7.05 -7.50
CA SER A 83 23.31 8.35 -8.12
C SER A 83 22.28 8.30 -9.24
N LYS A 84 22.04 7.11 -9.82
CA LYS A 84 21.14 6.90 -10.96
C LYS A 84 20.60 5.46 -10.97
N VAL A 85 19.34 5.30 -11.39
CA VAL A 85 18.72 4.00 -11.70
C VAL A 85 18.29 3.96 -13.16
N GLY A 86 18.16 2.76 -13.72
CA GLY A 86 17.81 2.54 -15.12
C GLY A 86 19.02 2.51 -16.05
N SER A 87 18.78 2.69 -17.35
CA SER A 87 19.80 2.69 -18.42
C SER A 87 20.36 4.09 -18.69
N SER A 88 21.27 4.18 -19.67
CA SER A 88 21.79 5.46 -20.15
C SER A 88 20.72 6.32 -20.83
N ALA A 89 19.80 5.69 -21.57
CA ALA A 89 18.74 6.37 -22.32
C ALA A 89 17.47 6.58 -21.48
N PHE A 90 17.16 5.65 -20.57
CA PHE A 90 15.94 5.68 -19.74
C PHE A 90 16.29 5.41 -18.28
N GLY A 91 16.01 6.37 -17.40
CA GLY A 91 16.32 6.22 -15.99
C GLY A 91 16.03 7.49 -15.19
N ALA A 92 16.21 7.40 -13.90
CA ALA A 92 16.09 8.53 -12.96
C ALA A 92 17.43 8.83 -12.33
N LYS A 93 17.70 10.12 -12.09
CA LYS A 93 18.88 10.62 -11.38
C LYS A 93 18.44 11.12 -10.01
N ALA A 94 19.14 10.73 -8.97
CA ALA A 94 18.88 11.18 -7.62
C ALA A 94 19.11 12.70 -7.48
N GLN A 95 18.28 13.37 -6.70
CA GLN A 95 18.54 14.74 -6.24
C GLN A 95 19.71 14.73 -5.23
N GLY A 96 19.69 13.74 -4.32
CA GLY A 96 20.77 13.47 -3.39
C GLY A 96 21.47 12.16 -3.71
N GLN A 97 20.94 11.08 -3.16
CA GLN A 97 21.35 9.70 -3.44
C GLN A 97 20.15 8.77 -3.33
N PHE A 98 20.05 7.78 -4.19
CA PHE A 98 19.09 6.72 -4.02
C PHE A 98 19.56 5.70 -3.00
N CYS A 99 18.62 5.29 -2.11
CA CYS A 99 18.67 4.08 -1.34
C CYS A 99 17.74 3.06 -1.98
N LEU A 100 18.29 1.97 -2.48
CA LEU A 100 17.58 0.87 -3.12
C LEU A 100 17.31 -0.21 -2.08
N VAL A 101 16.05 -0.43 -1.74
CA VAL A 101 15.62 -1.45 -0.78
C VAL A 101 15.04 -2.61 -1.56
N THR A 102 15.73 -3.75 -1.56
CA THR A 102 15.20 -4.99 -2.14
C THR A 102 14.25 -5.63 -1.15
N LEU A 103 12.99 -5.74 -1.54
CA LEU A 103 11.88 -6.20 -0.71
C LEU A 103 11.21 -7.40 -1.36
N ASN A 104 11.00 -8.47 -0.58
CA ASN A 104 10.09 -9.55 -0.92
C ASN A 104 8.75 -9.26 -0.24
N VAL A 105 7.67 -9.30 -1.01
CA VAL A 105 6.29 -9.08 -0.57
C VAL A 105 5.49 -10.34 -0.85
N LYS A 106 4.94 -10.96 0.19
CA LYS A 106 4.09 -12.15 0.10
C LYS A 106 2.67 -11.79 0.53
N ASN A 107 1.69 -12.13 -0.29
CA ASN A 107 0.29 -12.01 0.10
C ASN A 107 -0.07 -13.17 1.04
N ILE A 108 -0.35 -12.85 2.31
CA ILE A 108 -0.81 -13.79 3.34
C ILE A 108 -2.32 -13.68 3.60
N GLY A 109 -3.01 -12.83 2.83
CA GLY A 109 -4.46 -12.68 2.84
C GLY A 109 -5.18 -13.79 2.07
N LYS A 110 -6.49 -13.61 1.89
CA LYS A 110 -7.37 -14.57 1.20
C LYS A 110 -7.80 -14.11 -0.19
N GLU A 111 -7.48 -12.88 -0.55
CA GLU A 111 -7.84 -12.24 -1.83
C GLU A 111 -6.60 -11.73 -2.53
N SER A 112 -6.69 -11.53 -3.85
CA SER A 112 -5.66 -10.86 -4.64
C SER A 112 -5.46 -9.42 -4.18
N GLN A 113 -4.22 -8.97 -4.05
CA GLN A 113 -3.87 -7.65 -3.51
C GLN A 113 -2.73 -7.02 -4.30
N MET A 114 -2.88 -5.74 -4.62
CA MET A 114 -1.80 -4.93 -5.17
C MET A 114 -0.95 -4.36 -4.04
N PHE A 115 0.36 -4.44 -4.17
CA PHE A 115 1.28 -3.80 -3.24
C PHE A 115 1.60 -2.38 -3.73
N ASP A 116 1.28 -1.38 -2.91
CA ASP A 116 1.65 0.00 -3.19
C ASP A 116 3.05 0.33 -2.65
N GLY A 117 4.03 0.31 -3.54
CA GLY A 117 5.41 0.68 -3.21
C GLY A 117 5.57 2.14 -2.77
N SER A 118 4.65 3.05 -3.15
CA SER A 118 4.73 4.47 -2.82
C SER A 118 4.31 4.79 -1.38
N SER A 119 3.55 3.90 -0.76
CA SER A 119 3.13 4.02 0.65
C SER A 119 4.24 3.68 1.65
N GLN A 120 5.38 3.18 1.18
CA GLN A 120 6.47 2.76 2.04
C GLN A 120 7.29 3.96 2.53
N LYS A 121 7.76 3.90 3.78
CA LYS A 121 8.49 4.99 4.41
C LYS A 121 9.84 4.53 4.93
N ALA A 122 10.80 5.44 4.92
CA ALA A 122 12.12 5.23 5.48
C ALA A 122 12.47 6.36 6.45
N TYR A 123 13.25 6.04 7.47
CA TYR A 123 13.62 7.00 8.51
C TYR A 123 15.11 7.01 8.77
N ALA A 124 15.67 8.21 8.92
CA ALA A 124 16.99 8.39 9.46
C ALA A 124 17.01 8.19 11.00
N ALA A 125 18.19 8.08 11.58
CA ALA A 125 18.36 7.88 13.03
C ALA A 125 17.79 9.02 13.88
N ASN A 126 17.75 10.24 13.33
CA ASN A 126 17.15 11.41 13.99
C ASN A 126 15.63 11.51 13.84
N GLY A 127 14.98 10.50 13.23
CA GLY A 127 13.54 10.45 13.02
C GLY A 127 13.03 11.13 11.75
N THR A 128 13.90 11.74 10.94
CA THR A 128 13.47 12.34 9.65
C THR A 128 12.91 11.27 8.74
N GLU A 129 11.69 11.51 8.22
CA GLU A 129 10.97 10.62 7.31
C GLU A 129 11.31 10.93 5.85
N TYR A 130 11.39 9.87 5.05
CA TYR A 130 11.55 9.91 3.60
C TYR A 130 10.50 9.01 2.97
N SER A 131 9.77 9.54 1.99
CA SER A 131 8.81 8.79 1.19
C SER A 131 9.49 8.02 0.07
N ALA A 132 8.89 6.93 -0.35
CA ALA A 132 9.36 6.18 -1.49
C ALA A 132 9.18 6.96 -2.80
N ASP A 133 10.16 6.88 -3.69
CA ASP A 133 10.14 7.44 -5.04
C ASP A 133 9.63 6.38 -6.04
N GLY A 134 8.31 6.37 -6.26
CA GLY A 134 7.67 5.45 -7.20
C GLY A 134 8.15 5.64 -8.64
N SER A 135 8.49 6.86 -9.04
CA SER A 135 8.98 7.16 -10.39
C SER A 135 10.37 6.55 -10.63
N ALA A 136 11.26 6.68 -9.66
CA ALA A 136 12.58 6.04 -9.73
C ALA A 136 12.48 4.52 -9.62
N ALA A 137 11.51 3.99 -8.85
CA ALA A 137 11.31 2.56 -8.68
C ALA A 137 10.99 1.84 -10.00
N ILE A 138 10.29 2.49 -10.94
CA ILE A 138 10.01 1.94 -12.29
C ILE A 138 11.33 1.60 -13.01
N TYR A 139 12.35 2.42 -12.87
CA TYR A 139 13.64 2.21 -13.51
C TYR A 139 14.58 1.31 -12.70
N ALA A 140 14.37 1.17 -11.40
CA ALA A 140 15.18 0.33 -10.53
C ALA A 140 14.80 -1.16 -10.65
N ASN A 141 13.57 -1.46 -11.04
CA ASN A 141 13.06 -2.80 -11.23
C ASN A 141 13.32 -3.27 -12.67
N LYS A 142 13.77 -4.53 -12.83
CA LYS A 142 13.98 -5.13 -14.16
C LYS A 142 12.69 -5.22 -14.97
N ASN A 143 11.59 -5.47 -14.28
CA ASN A 143 10.25 -5.38 -14.83
C ASN A 143 9.56 -4.20 -14.14
N ALA A 144 9.19 -3.18 -14.91
CA ALA A 144 8.51 -1.98 -14.41
C ALA A 144 7.19 -2.32 -13.68
N GLU A 145 6.56 -3.44 -14.02
CA GLU A 145 5.31 -3.90 -13.44
C GLU A 145 5.47 -4.72 -12.16
N THR A 146 6.69 -4.87 -11.62
CA THR A 146 6.98 -5.77 -10.49
C THR A 146 6.01 -5.57 -9.31
N PHE A 147 5.66 -4.32 -9.00
CA PHE A 147 4.71 -3.99 -7.93
C PHE A 147 3.38 -3.41 -8.44
N LEU A 148 3.14 -3.43 -9.76
CA LEU A 148 1.90 -2.91 -10.36
C LEU A 148 0.84 -4.00 -10.58
N ASN A 149 1.22 -5.27 -10.48
CA ASN A 149 0.32 -6.40 -10.64
C ASN A 149 -0.16 -6.91 -9.28
N ASP A 150 -1.36 -7.46 -9.30
CA ASP A 150 -1.92 -8.13 -8.13
C ASP A 150 -1.09 -9.37 -7.74
N ILE A 151 -0.91 -9.54 -6.45
CA ILE A 151 -0.29 -10.71 -5.84
C ILE A 151 -1.41 -11.61 -5.34
N ASN A 152 -1.60 -12.78 -5.94
CA ASN A 152 -2.59 -13.75 -5.49
C ASN A 152 -2.25 -14.32 -4.10
N PRO A 153 -3.25 -14.80 -3.34
CA PRO A 153 -3.03 -15.43 -2.04
C PRO A 153 -1.94 -16.51 -2.07
N GLY A 154 -1.01 -16.43 -1.13
CA GLY A 154 0.14 -17.33 -1.02
C GLY A 154 1.31 -17.03 -1.96
N ASN A 155 1.11 -16.24 -3.01
CA ASN A 155 2.18 -15.81 -3.92
C ASN A 155 3.02 -14.68 -3.31
N GLN A 156 4.21 -14.49 -3.91
CA GLN A 156 5.14 -13.44 -3.51
C GLN A 156 5.85 -12.85 -4.71
N VAL A 157 6.25 -11.59 -4.60
CA VAL A 157 7.08 -10.89 -5.58
C VAL A 157 8.29 -10.28 -4.88
N THR A 158 9.37 -10.14 -5.62
CA THR A 158 10.57 -9.44 -5.13
C THR A 158 10.84 -8.25 -6.04
N GLY A 159 10.93 -7.07 -5.46
CA GLY A 159 11.20 -5.84 -6.18
C GLY A 159 12.04 -4.87 -5.36
N VAL A 160 12.24 -3.69 -5.93
CA VAL A 160 13.04 -2.61 -5.33
C VAL A 160 12.14 -1.43 -5.05
N VAL A 161 12.10 -1.01 -3.79
CA VAL A 161 11.57 0.30 -3.37
C VAL A 161 12.73 1.28 -3.31
N VAL A 162 12.53 2.48 -3.82
CA VAL A 162 13.58 3.50 -3.95
C VAL A 162 13.26 4.68 -3.04
N PHE A 163 14.26 5.19 -2.34
CA PHE A 163 14.17 6.43 -1.56
C PHE A 163 15.24 7.41 -2.04
N ASP A 164 14.88 8.65 -2.41
CA ASP A 164 15.84 9.70 -2.70
C ASP A 164 16.10 10.50 -1.41
N ILE A 165 17.31 10.43 -0.91
CA ILE A 165 17.70 11.04 0.36
C ILE A 165 18.95 11.92 0.19
N PRO A 166 19.20 12.90 1.07
CA PRO A 166 20.45 13.68 1.04
C PRO A 166 21.69 12.78 1.13
N LYS A 167 22.78 13.17 0.46
CA LYS A 167 24.02 12.36 0.36
C LYS A 167 24.66 12.01 1.70
N ASN A 168 24.46 12.85 2.72
CA ASN A 168 25.03 12.68 4.06
C ASN A 168 24.10 11.91 5.02
N VAL A 169 22.92 11.49 4.56
CA VAL A 169 21.93 10.77 5.38
C VAL A 169 22.14 9.27 5.24
N LYS A 170 21.94 8.56 6.36
CA LYS A 170 21.83 7.11 6.42
C LYS A 170 20.46 6.73 6.97
N LEU A 171 19.81 5.79 6.31
CA LEU A 171 18.56 5.23 6.79
C LEU A 171 18.82 4.28 7.97
N ALA A 172 18.01 4.38 9.01
CA ALA A 172 18.08 3.54 10.20
C ALA A 172 16.98 2.46 10.23
N ARG A 173 15.80 2.78 9.71
CA ARG A 173 14.65 1.87 9.68
C ARG A 173 13.73 2.15 8.51
N LEU A 174 12.93 1.16 8.19
CA LEU A 174 11.81 1.24 7.28
C LEU A 174 10.52 1.10 8.05
N GLU A 175 9.44 1.65 7.53
CA GLU A 175 8.08 1.39 7.93
C GLU A 175 7.34 0.90 6.70
N LEU A 176 6.91 -0.36 6.74
CA LEU A 176 6.33 -1.07 5.61
C LEU A 176 4.84 -1.21 5.84
N HIS A 177 4.06 -0.78 4.88
CA HIS A 177 2.62 -0.66 4.93
C HIS A 177 1.94 -1.60 3.94
N ASP A 178 0.87 -2.26 4.39
CA ASP A 178 -0.09 -2.97 3.56
C ASP A 178 -0.86 -1.98 2.66
N SER A 179 -1.24 -0.84 3.24
CA SER A 179 -2.00 0.21 2.57
C SER A 179 -1.62 1.58 3.14
N PRO A 180 -1.97 2.69 2.47
CA PRO A 180 -1.72 4.05 2.97
C PRO A 180 -2.29 4.33 4.37
N PHE A 181 -3.26 3.51 4.80
CA PHE A 181 -3.99 3.68 6.07
C PHE A 181 -3.66 2.63 7.11
N SER A 182 -2.78 1.68 6.81
CA SER A 182 -2.36 0.66 7.79
C SER A 182 -1.42 1.24 8.83
N GLY A 183 -1.29 0.56 9.97
CA GLY A 183 -0.37 0.96 11.03
C GLY A 183 1.11 0.79 10.67
N GLY A 184 1.39 -0.03 9.66
CA GLY A 184 2.74 -0.35 9.23
C GLY A 184 3.50 -1.26 10.18
N VAL A 185 4.59 -1.83 9.69
CA VAL A 185 5.53 -2.62 10.49
C VAL A 185 6.95 -2.09 10.33
N THR A 186 7.67 -2.00 11.44
CA THR A 186 9.03 -1.46 11.46
C THR A 186 10.07 -2.55 11.15
N VAL A 187 11.02 -2.23 10.26
CA VAL A 187 12.20 -3.05 9.98
C VAL A 187 13.46 -2.21 10.20
N SER A 188 14.32 -2.64 11.12
CA SER A 188 15.63 -2.03 11.35
C SER A 188 16.59 -2.36 10.20
N LEU A 189 17.37 -1.38 9.78
CA LEU A 189 18.42 -1.51 8.76
C LEU A 189 19.83 -1.66 9.37
N SER A 190 19.90 -1.68 10.69
CA SER A 190 21.12 -1.84 11.49
C SER A 190 21.16 -3.18 12.23
#